data_bdc63354048372c37d108252a5fce0ff
#
_entry.id   bdc63354048372c37d108252a5fce0ff
#
_cell.length_a   1.000
_cell.length_b   1.000
_cell.length_c   1.000
_cell.angle_alpha   90.00
_cell.angle_beta   90.00
_cell.angle_gamma   90.00
#
_symmetry.space_group_name_H-M   'P 1'
#
loop_
_entity.id
_entity.type
_entity.pdbx_description
1 polymer ?
#
loop_
_entity_poly.entity_id
_entity_poly.type
_entity_poly.pdbx_seq_one_letter_code
_entity_poly.pdbx_strand_id
1 'polypeptide(L)'
;MSRTPHRALAALSVAALALTGCSVSGSSGDGASSSASGAGGESTTVTIMTHDSFNLPQELVQKFEQESGYTLKTTAPGDAGSVVNQLLLAKDEPTVDGVYGVEDHSAHRLVREGVVAEYTPQDLPASAQDRMVEDRMTPVDQGQVCFNTDPAWFEAHDVEAPTSIDQLDDPEYAKLTVATSPVASSPGLALLAATTEKYGDDGWQDWWRGLMENGGKVADSWSDAYNSDFSGGEGKGRFPVVLSYSSSPAFAPETEVIEDSCTPQVEYAGVLEGAKNPEGAQAFVDFMLTEDVQSALPESMYMYPIDESVQLPEEWAQNAPLVEDAITPDPARIDERREDLLKEWTALSEASRR
;
A
#
# COMPACT_ATOMS: atom_id res chain seq x y z
N MET A 1 25.54 28.33 47.83
CA MET A 1 26.46 29.29 47.20
C MET A 1 25.98 29.47 45.76
N SER A 2 25.04 30.37 45.50
CA SER A 2 25.15 31.79 45.14
C SER A 2 26.08 32.00 43.94
N ARG A 3 25.57 32.32 42.77
CA ARG A 3 25.08 33.64 42.30
C ARG A 3 24.58 33.61 40.85
N THR A 4 23.44 34.16 40.63
CA THR A 4 22.87 34.78 39.39
C THR A 4 23.57 36.12 39.09
N PRO A 5 23.11 36.94 38.12
CA PRO A 5 22.86 36.87 36.65
C PRO A 5 23.53 38.08 35.92
N HIS A 6 23.47 38.16 34.60
CA HIS A 6 23.52 39.45 33.92
C HIS A 6 22.60 39.49 32.68
N ARG A 7 21.67 40.44 32.77
CA ARG A 7 20.87 41.03 31.69
C ARG A 7 21.71 42.08 30.96
N ALA A 8 21.56 42.19 29.66
CA ALA A 8 21.83 43.45 28.94
C ALA A 8 20.74 43.60 27.83
N LEU A 9 20.03 44.72 27.95
CA LEU A 9 19.11 45.32 26.98
C LEU A 9 19.90 46.20 26.00
N ALA A 10 19.23 46.51 24.91
CA ALA A 10 19.28 47.69 24.03
C ALA A 10 19.52 47.29 22.54
N ALA A 11 18.94 47.89 21.52
CA ALA A 11 18.01 49.01 21.37
C ALA A 11 17.43 48.96 19.93
N LEU A 12 16.24 49.54 19.79
CA LEU A 12 15.56 49.84 18.53
C LEU A 12 16.40 50.71 17.57
N SER A 13 16.22 50.48 16.24
CA SER A 13 16.38 51.53 15.25
C SER A 13 15.34 51.37 14.13
N VAL A 14 14.43 52.33 14.13
CA VAL A 14 13.46 52.61 13.08
C VAL A 14 14.14 53.47 12.03
N ALA A 15 14.01 53.14 10.74
CA ALA A 15 14.28 54.05 9.65
C ALA A 15 13.21 53.93 8.58
N ALA A 16 12.36 54.93 8.53
CA ALA A 16 11.41 55.20 7.44
C ALA A 16 12.05 56.20 6.47
N LEU A 17 11.85 55.99 5.15
CA LEU A 17 12.02 57.00 4.09
C LEU A 17 11.36 56.43 2.84
N ALA A 18 10.30 56.92 2.39
CA ALA A 18 9.86 58.11 1.65
C ALA A 18 9.70 57.82 0.15
N LEU A 19 8.45 57.99 -0.26
CA LEU A 19 7.92 57.99 -1.62
C LEU A 19 8.57 59.09 -2.48
N THR A 20 8.84 58.76 -3.76
CA THR A 20 8.80 59.76 -4.84
C THR A 20 8.07 59.18 -6.04
N GLY A 21 6.92 59.78 -6.33
CA GLY A 21 6.20 59.57 -7.55
C GLY A 21 6.79 60.43 -8.68
N CYS A 22 6.66 59.96 -9.92
CA CYS A 22 6.69 60.76 -11.12
C CYS A 22 5.59 60.31 -12.07
N SER A 23 4.59 61.16 -12.20
CA SER A 23 3.59 61.11 -13.26
C SER A 23 4.16 61.76 -14.53
N VAL A 24 4.00 61.10 -15.68
CA VAL A 24 3.97 61.76 -17.00
C VAL A 24 2.81 61.23 -17.80
N SER A 25 2.03 62.21 -18.21
CA SER A 25 0.82 62.05 -19.03
C SER A 25 1.12 61.95 -20.53
N GLY A 26 0.25 61.18 -21.22
CA GLY A 26 -0.19 61.57 -22.57
C GLY A 26 0.17 60.64 -23.68
N SER A 27 -0.73 59.83 -24.18
CA SER A 27 -1.30 59.98 -25.54
C SER A 27 -2.20 58.79 -25.88
N SER A 28 -3.31 59.12 -26.47
CA SER A 28 -4.39 58.24 -26.94
C SER A 28 -3.92 57.24 -28.01
N GLY A 29 -4.42 55.97 -27.94
CA GLY A 29 -4.34 55.01 -29.02
C GLY A 29 -5.28 53.87 -28.72
N ASP A 30 -6.37 53.79 -29.46
CA ASP A 30 -7.38 52.71 -29.51
C ASP A 30 -6.70 51.34 -29.75
N GLY A 31 -7.18 50.31 -29.09
CA GLY A 31 -6.86 48.98 -29.50
C GLY A 31 -7.06 47.91 -28.44
N ALA A 32 -8.19 47.20 -28.57
CA ALA A 32 -8.46 45.83 -28.17
C ALA A 32 -8.28 45.46 -26.69
N SER A 33 -9.37 45.41 -25.98
CA SER A 33 -9.59 44.62 -24.79
C SER A 33 -9.34 43.14 -25.11
N SER A 34 -8.12 42.67 -24.88
CA SER A 34 -7.92 41.26 -24.70
C SER A 34 -8.20 40.94 -23.23
N SER A 35 -9.39 40.39 -22.99
CA SER A 35 -9.68 39.66 -21.77
C SER A 35 -8.65 38.55 -21.64
N ALA A 36 -7.63 38.74 -20.83
CA ALA A 36 -6.84 37.64 -20.31
C ALA A 36 -7.80 36.85 -19.39
N SER A 37 -8.46 35.85 -19.97
CA SER A 37 -8.97 34.73 -19.20
C SER A 37 -7.75 34.17 -18.46
N GLY A 38 -7.79 34.26 -17.14
CA GLY A 38 -6.82 33.55 -16.32
C GLY A 38 -6.94 32.07 -16.64
N ALA A 39 -6.04 31.56 -17.48
CA ALA A 39 -5.75 30.16 -17.51
C ALA A 39 -5.21 29.86 -16.10
N GLY A 40 -5.98 29.16 -15.29
CA GLY A 40 -5.45 28.46 -14.14
C GLY A 40 -4.35 27.58 -14.70
N GLY A 41 -3.08 27.84 -14.34
CA GLY A 41 -1.98 26.99 -14.77
C GLY A 41 -2.28 25.59 -14.23
N GLU A 42 -2.40 24.65 -15.14
CA GLU A 42 -2.52 23.24 -14.80
C GLU A 42 -1.34 22.88 -13.89
N SER A 43 -1.61 22.13 -12.81
CA SER A 43 -0.55 21.68 -11.90
C SER A 43 0.38 20.76 -12.66
N THR A 44 1.65 21.06 -12.68
CA THR A 44 2.67 20.18 -13.24
C THR A 44 3.09 19.07 -12.25
N THR A 45 2.51 19.06 -11.07
CA THR A 45 2.77 18.05 -10.04
C THR A 45 1.57 17.15 -9.92
N VAL A 46 1.78 15.84 -9.96
CA VAL A 46 0.81 14.82 -9.60
C VAL A 46 1.22 14.21 -8.26
N THR A 47 0.27 14.10 -7.35
CA THR A 47 0.50 13.52 -6.02
C THR A 47 -0.30 12.22 -5.89
N ILE A 48 0.41 11.12 -5.66
CA ILE A 48 -0.18 9.78 -5.50
C ILE A 48 -0.04 9.33 -4.04
N MET A 49 -1.13 8.86 -3.46
CA MET A 49 -1.08 8.21 -2.15
C MET A 49 -0.78 6.73 -2.33
N THR A 50 0.22 6.23 -1.59
CA THR A 50 0.69 4.84 -1.67
C THR A 50 0.79 4.22 -0.28
N HIS A 51 0.89 2.91 -0.20
CA HIS A 51 1.34 2.25 1.03
C HIS A 51 2.84 2.50 1.28
N ASP A 52 3.31 2.21 2.48
CA ASP A 52 4.67 2.56 2.94
C ASP A 52 5.79 1.67 2.36
N SER A 53 5.44 0.54 1.76
CA SER A 53 6.37 -0.33 1.02
C SER A 53 6.46 -0.02 -0.49
N PHE A 54 5.76 1.00 -0.99
CA PHE A 54 5.86 1.42 -2.39
C PHE A 54 7.29 1.85 -2.74
N ASN A 55 7.88 1.21 -3.74
CA ASN A 55 9.25 1.47 -4.17
C ASN A 55 9.37 1.42 -5.70
N LEU A 56 9.06 2.52 -6.36
CA LEU A 56 9.32 2.64 -7.79
C LEU A 56 10.78 3.09 -8.01
N PRO A 57 11.58 2.34 -8.81
CA PRO A 57 12.96 2.71 -9.13
C PRO A 57 13.10 4.14 -9.63
N GLN A 58 14.15 4.84 -9.20
CA GLN A 58 14.32 6.27 -9.51
C GLN A 58 14.40 6.54 -11.02
N GLU A 59 14.96 5.61 -11.80
CA GLU A 59 14.99 5.70 -13.26
C GLU A 59 13.58 5.67 -13.88
N LEU A 60 12.66 4.89 -13.30
CA LEU A 60 11.26 4.85 -13.75
C LEU A 60 10.51 6.12 -13.32
N VAL A 61 10.80 6.66 -12.15
CA VAL A 61 10.26 7.98 -11.76
C VAL A 61 10.70 9.06 -12.75
N GLN A 62 12.00 9.10 -13.09
CA GLN A 62 12.53 10.05 -14.06
C GLN A 62 11.95 9.85 -15.46
N LYS A 63 11.73 8.60 -15.87
CA LYS A 63 11.08 8.26 -17.14
C LYS A 63 9.65 8.77 -17.16
N PHE A 64 8.86 8.50 -16.12
CA PHE A 64 7.51 9.06 -15.98
C PHE A 64 7.49 10.58 -16.14
N GLU A 65 8.37 11.29 -15.41
CA GLU A 65 8.44 12.76 -15.44
C GLU A 65 8.82 13.30 -16.83
N GLN A 66 9.70 12.60 -17.54
CA GLN A 66 10.14 13.01 -18.89
C GLN A 66 9.05 12.77 -19.93
N GLU A 67 8.34 11.64 -19.86
CA GLU A 67 7.34 11.25 -20.85
C GLU A 67 6.00 11.96 -20.64
N SER A 68 5.57 12.11 -19.38
CA SER A 68 4.29 12.74 -19.06
C SER A 68 4.37 14.27 -18.92
N GLY A 69 5.55 14.80 -18.57
CA GLY A 69 5.74 16.21 -18.22
C GLY A 69 5.26 16.58 -16.81
N TYR A 70 4.79 15.62 -16.04
CA TYR A 70 4.39 15.82 -14.64
C TYR A 70 5.53 15.45 -13.68
N THR A 71 5.64 16.19 -12.59
CA THR A 71 6.53 15.82 -11.47
C THR A 71 5.77 14.90 -10.51
N LEU A 72 6.26 13.68 -10.30
CA LEU A 72 5.65 12.71 -9.39
C LEU A 72 5.99 13.02 -7.93
N LYS A 73 4.97 13.07 -7.09
CA LYS A 73 5.10 13.04 -5.63
C LYS A 73 4.30 11.88 -5.06
N THR A 74 4.88 11.19 -4.11
CA THR A 74 4.20 10.15 -3.35
C THR A 74 4.02 10.55 -1.90
N THR A 75 2.95 10.08 -1.28
CA THR A 75 2.67 10.21 0.15
C THR A 75 2.23 8.87 0.70
N ALA A 76 2.88 8.42 1.77
CA ALA A 76 2.61 7.12 2.39
C ALA A 76 2.22 7.31 3.86
N PRO A 77 0.92 7.25 4.20
CA PRO A 77 0.46 7.43 5.58
C PRO A 77 0.69 6.18 6.45
N GLY A 78 1.08 5.07 5.86
CA GLY A 78 1.27 3.75 6.44
C GLY A 78 0.92 2.67 5.42
N ASP A 79 0.60 1.47 5.87
CA ASP A 79 0.16 0.38 5.00
C ASP A 79 -1.25 0.64 4.42
N ALA A 80 -1.71 -0.20 3.50
CA ALA A 80 -2.90 0.01 2.66
C ALA A 80 -4.19 0.36 3.43
N GLY A 81 -4.41 -0.20 4.62
CA GLY A 81 -5.55 0.17 5.45
C GLY A 81 -5.53 1.63 5.90
N SER A 82 -4.34 2.19 6.17
CA SER A 82 -4.17 3.61 6.49
C SER A 82 -4.44 4.49 5.27
N VAL A 83 -4.00 4.06 4.09
CA VAL A 83 -4.30 4.72 2.80
C VAL A 83 -5.81 4.84 2.60
N VAL A 84 -6.52 3.71 2.65
CA VAL A 84 -7.98 3.65 2.46
C VAL A 84 -8.72 4.55 3.45
N ASN A 85 -8.36 4.48 4.73
CA ASN A 85 -9.01 5.30 5.76
C ASN A 85 -8.78 6.80 5.52
N GLN A 86 -7.58 7.21 5.11
CA GLN A 86 -7.28 8.61 4.82
C GLN A 86 -8.03 9.10 3.58
N LEU A 87 -8.12 8.29 2.53
CA LEU A 87 -8.88 8.63 1.32
C LEU A 87 -10.37 8.82 1.62
N LEU A 88 -10.96 7.92 2.42
CA LEU A 88 -12.36 8.03 2.83
C LEU A 88 -12.64 9.28 3.67
N LEU A 89 -11.72 9.65 4.56
CA LEU A 89 -11.86 10.87 5.37
C LEU A 89 -11.75 12.15 4.54
N ALA A 90 -10.98 12.12 3.44
CA ALA A 90 -10.73 13.28 2.58
C ALA A 90 -11.57 13.28 1.29
N LYS A 91 -12.56 12.39 1.15
CA LYS A 91 -13.26 12.16 -0.12
C LYS A 91 -13.94 13.40 -0.71
N ASP A 92 -14.45 14.31 0.15
CA ASP A 92 -15.15 15.53 -0.31
C ASP A 92 -14.16 16.66 -0.71
N GLU A 93 -12.89 16.58 -0.27
CA GLU A 93 -11.82 17.51 -0.60
C GLU A 93 -10.48 16.77 -0.67
N PRO A 94 -10.19 16.06 -1.77
CA PRO A 94 -9.00 15.23 -1.88
C PRO A 94 -7.72 16.06 -1.83
N THR A 95 -6.74 15.56 -1.08
CA THR A 95 -5.42 16.20 -0.90
C THR A 95 -4.37 15.65 -1.85
N VAL A 96 -4.70 14.58 -2.57
CA VAL A 96 -3.86 13.89 -3.57
C VAL A 96 -4.67 13.67 -4.83
N ASP A 97 -4.03 13.30 -5.92
CA ASP A 97 -4.66 13.17 -7.23
C ASP A 97 -5.02 11.73 -7.59
N GLY A 98 -4.27 10.77 -7.06
CA GLY A 98 -4.48 9.36 -7.30
C GLY A 98 -4.03 8.49 -6.13
N VAL A 99 -4.25 7.20 -6.28
CA VAL A 99 -3.90 6.16 -5.31
C VAL A 99 -3.26 4.97 -6.01
N TYR A 100 -2.35 4.28 -5.31
CA TYR A 100 -1.80 2.98 -5.68
C TYR A 100 -1.61 2.10 -4.44
N GLY A 101 -1.73 0.77 -4.63
CA GLY A 101 -1.46 -0.22 -3.59
C GLY A 101 -2.64 -0.45 -2.65
N VAL A 102 -3.84 -0.38 -3.20
CA VAL A 102 -5.09 -0.74 -2.52
C VAL A 102 -5.51 -2.12 -3.01
N GLU A 103 -5.73 -3.05 -2.08
CA GLU A 103 -6.11 -4.41 -2.39
C GLU A 103 -7.60 -4.58 -2.76
N ASP A 104 -7.97 -5.77 -3.28
CA ASP A 104 -9.27 -6.10 -3.85
C ASP A 104 -10.47 -5.57 -3.04
N HIS A 105 -10.56 -5.93 -1.76
CA HIS A 105 -11.74 -5.61 -0.93
C HIS A 105 -11.85 -4.13 -0.63
N SER A 106 -10.72 -3.42 -0.55
CA SER A 106 -10.67 -1.98 -0.34
C SER A 106 -10.92 -1.20 -1.63
N ALA A 107 -10.52 -1.73 -2.79
CA ALA A 107 -10.81 -1.13 -4.10
C ALA A 107 -12.31 -1.04 -4.33
N HIS A 108 -13.07 -2.12 -4.08
CA HIS A 108 -14.53 -2.12 -4.15
C HIS A 108 -15.16 -1.09 -3.20
N ARG A 109 -14.63 -0.94 -2.00
CA ARG A 109 -15.11 0.06 -1.03
C ARG A 109 -14.88 1.49 -1.53
N LEU A 110 -13.71 1.82 -2.05
CA LEU A 110 -13.43 3.16 -2.57
C LEU A 110 -14.36 3.53 -3.74
N VAL A 111 -14.67 2.57 -4.62
CA VAL A 111 -15.63 2.74 -5.71
C VAL A 111 -17.04 3.01 -5.16
N ARG A 112 -17.53 2.16 -4.27
CA ARG A 112 -18.86 2.28 -3.65
C ARG A 112 -19.07 3.61 -2.88
N GLU A 113 -18.01 4.08 -2.23
CA GLU A 113 -18.02 5.35 -1.48
C GLU A 113 -17.83 6.59 -2.37
N GLY A 114 -17.60 6.41 -3.68
CA GLY A 114 -17.42 7.51 -4.63
C GLY A 114 -16.10 8.26 -4.46
N VAL A 115 -15.06 7.59 -3.99
CA VAL A 115 -13.73 8.19 -3.77
C VAL A 115 -12.94 8.30 -5.06
N VAL A 116 -13.17 7.37 -6.01
CA VAL A 116 -12.42 7.25 -7.25
C VAL A 116 -13.25 7.62 -8.46
N ALA A 117 -12.65 8.35 -9.39
CA ALA A 117 -13.24 8.77 -10.65
C ALA A 117 -13.25 7.61 -11.66
N GLU A 118 -14.07 7.72 -12.68
CA GLU A 118 -14.08 6.80 -13.81
C GLU A 118 -12.84 7.03 -14.69
N TYR A 119 -12.06 5.98 -14.86
CA TYR A 119 -10.91 5.95 -15.75
C TYR A 119 -10.54 4.53 -16.13
N THR A 120 -10.41 4.27 -17.42
CA THR A 120 -9.92 3.00 -17.97
C THR A 120 -8.72 3.27 -18.87
N PRO A 121 -7.54 2.71 -18.58
CA PRO A 121 -6.37 2.80 -19.44
C PRO A 121 -6.63 2.29 -20.87
N GLN A 122 -6.02 2.94 -21.86
CA GLN A 122 -6.19 2.51 -23.26
C GLN A 122 -5.45 1.22 -23.56
N ASP A 123 -4.27 1.05 -22.96
CA ASP A 123 -3.39 -0.10 -23.17
C ASP A 123 -3.47 -1.11 -22.00
N LEU A 124 -4.70 -1.36 -21.51
CA LEU A 124 -4.94 -2.32 -20.43
C LEU A 124 -4.59 -3.75 -20.88
N PRO A 125 -3.68 -4.47 -20.20
CA PRO A 125 -3.34 -5.85 -20.51
C PRO A 125 -4.57 -6.77 -20.52
N ALA A 126 -4.58 -7.78 -21.39
CA ALA A 126 -5.71 -8.71 -21.47
C ALA A 126 -5.99 -9.44 -20.14
N SER A 127 -4.94 -9.79 -19.40
CA SER A 127 -5.01 -10.39 -18.06
C SER A 127 -5.61 -9.49 -16.99
N ALA A 128 -5.61 -8.17 -17.20
CA ALA A 128 -6.14 -7.18 -16.29
C ALA A 128 -7.64 -6.84 -16.54
N GLN A 129 -8.15 -7.11 -17.75
CA GLN A 129 -9.48 -6.64 -18.18
C GLN A 129 -10.61 -7.13 -17.26
N ASP A 130 -10.62 -8.41 -16.93
CA ASP A 130 -11.66 -9.02 -16.08
C ASP A 130 -11.48 -8.72 -14.58
N ARG A 131 -10.39 -8.01 -14.22
CA ARG A 131 -10.05 -7.66 -12.83
C ARG A 131 -10.25 -6.18 -12.52
N MET A 132 -10.65 -5.37 -13.51
CA MET A 132 -11.05 -3.97 -13.28
C MET A 132 -12.22 -3.89 -12.30
N VAL A 133 -12.19 -2.91 -11.38
CA VAL A 133 -13.34 -2.63 -10.51
C VAL A 133 -14.12 -1.44 -11.08
N GLU A 134 -15.25 -1.74 -11.74
CA GLU A 134 -16.23 -0.77 -12.28
C GLU A 134 -15.62 0.36 -13.13
N ASP A 135 -14.67 0.06 -14.01
CA ASP A 135 -13.96 1.05 -14.84
C ASP A 135 -13.35 2.23 -14.04
N ARG A 136 -13.00 1.99 -12.76
CA ARG A 136 -12.52 3.02 -11.82
C ARG A 136 -11.21 2.67 -11.14
N MET A 137 -11.02 1.40 -10.79
CA MET A 137 -9.78 0.92 -10.19
C MET A 137 -9.11 -0.07 -11.15
N THR A 138 -7.88 0.25 -11.49
CA THR A 138 -7.06 -0.49 -12.46
C THR A 138 -6.13 -1.45 -11.71
N PRO A 139 -6.19 -2.77 -11.97
CA PRO A 139 -5.25 -3.70 -11.37
C PRO A 139 -3.85 -3.46 -11.97
N VAL A 140 -2.83 -3.43 -11.12
CA VAL A 140 -1.45 -3.15 -11.53
C VAL A 140 -0.53 -4.34 -11.31
N ASP A 141 -0.71 -5.02 -10.21
CA ASP A 141 0.07 -6.20 -9.84
C ASP A 141 -0.77 -7.19 -9.04
N GLN A 142 -0.20 -8.37 -8.85
CA GLN A 142 -0.84 -9.47 -8.15
C GLN A 142 0.16 -10.26 -7.33
N GLY A 143 -0.35 -11.01 -6.37
CA GLY A 143 0.45 -11.90 -5.54
C GLY A 143 -0.42 -12.86 -4.75
N GLN A 144 0.22 -13.56 -3.84
CA GLN A 144 -0.46 -14.38 -2.84
C GLN A 144 0.13 -14.07 -1.48
N VAL A 145 -0.73 -13.68 -0.56
CA VAL A 145 -0.37 -13.53 0.84
C VAL A 145 -0.27 -14.90 1.47
N CYS A 146 0.88 -15.21 2.07
CA CYS A 146 1.17 -16.51 2.67
C CYS A 146 1.97 -16.33 3.96
N PHE A 147 1.91 -17.29 4.86
CA PHE A 147 2.93 -17.39 5.89
C PHE A 147 4.22 -17.95 5.33
N ASN A 148 5.34 -17.37 5.75
CA ASN A 148 6.69 -17.78 5.41
C ASN A 148 7.43 -18.20 6.67
N THR A 149 8.34 -19.16 6.55
CA THR A 149 9.17 -19.68 7.64
C THR A 149 10.64 -19.39 7.42
N ASP A 150 11.41 -19.37 8.50
CA ASP A 150 12.87 -19.39 8.53
C ASP A 150 13.37 -20.79 8.96
N PRO A 151 13.60 -21.72 8.02
CA PRO A 151 14.00 -23.08 8.34
C PRO A 151 15.30 -23.15 9.15
N ALA A 152 16.24 -22.23 8.92
CA ALA A 152 17.50 -22.20 9.66
C ALA A 152 17.29 -21.91 11.16
N TRP A 153 16.31 -21.08 11.49
CA TRP A 153 15.94 -20.84 12.88
C TRP A 153 15.40 -22.11 13.53
N PHE A 154 14.51 -22.85 12.84
CA PHE A 154 13.91 -24.09 13.35
C PHE A 154 14.95 -25.18 13.56
N GLU A 155 15.88 -25.36 12.59
CA GLU A 155 16.99 -26.29 12.72
C GLU A 155 17.89 -25.96 13.93
N ALA A 156 18.24 -24.67 14.10
CA ALA A 156 19.09 -24.23 15.19
C ALA A 156 18.49 -24.43 16.59
N HIS A 157 17.15 -24.52 16.69
CA HIS A 157 16.43 -24.66 17.96
C HIS A 157 15.88 -26.08 18.20
N ASP A 158 16.15 -27.03 17.28
CA ASP A 158 15.67 -28.42 17.33
C ASP A 158 14.11 -28.48 17.46
N VAL A 159 13.41 -27.61 16.69
CA VAL A 159 11.97 -27.52 16.59
C VAL A 159 11.57 -27.80 15.15
N GLU A 160 10.53 -28.59 14.93
CA GLU A 160 9.98 -28.82 13.58
C GLU A 160 9.25 -27.56 13.07
N ALA A 161 9.50 -27.16 11.82
CA ALA A 161 8.81 -26.00 11.24
C ALA A 161 7.32 -26.31 10.98
N PRO A 162 6.40 -25.34 11.16
CA PRO A 162 5.00 -25.57 10.82
C PRO A 162 4.83 -25.69 9.30
N THR A 163 3.93 -26.57 8.89
CA THR A 163 3.64 -26.86 7.48
C THR A 163 2.19 -26.55 7.09
N SER A 164 1.40 -26.04 8.03
CA SER A 164 -0.01 -25.70 7.82
C SER A 164 -0.41 -24.47 8.64
N ILE A 165 -1.30 -23.65 8.07
CA ILE A 165 -1.94 -22.55 8.78
C ILE A 165 -2.72 -23.03 10.02
N ASP A 166 -3.20 -24.28 10.01
CA ASP A 166 -3.94 -24.89 11.12
C ASP A 166 -3.09 -25.09 12.38
N GLN A 167 -1.75 -24.98 12.27
CA GLN A 167 -0.84 -25.10 13.40
C GLN A 167 -0.52 -23.75 14.05
N LEU A 168 -0.76 -22.63 13.34
CA LEU A 168 -0.23 -21.32 13.72
C LEU A 168 -0.95 -20.69 14.91
N ASP A 169 -2.13 -21.15 15.28
CA ASP A 169 -2.85 -20.73 16.49
C ASP A 169 -2.56 -21.62 17.72
N ASP A 170 -1.86 -22.75 17.54
CA ASP A 170 -1.41 -23.61 18.64
C ASP A 170 -0.33 -22.91 19.50
N PRO A 171 -0.27 -23.17 20.83
CA PRO A 171 0.71 -22.57 21.74
C PRO A 171 2.17 -22.78 21.34
N GLU A 172 2.46 -23.82 20.58
CA GLU A 172 3.81 -24.13 20.10
C GLU A 172 4.28 -23.12 19.05
N TYR A 173 3.44 -22.80 18.08
CA TYR A 173 3.79 -21.97 16.93
C TYR A 173 3.30 -20.54 17.03
N ALA A 174 2.19 -20.27 17.70
CA ALA A 174 1.64 -18.92 17.82
C ALA A 174 2.68 -17.92 18.35
N LYS A 175 3.40 -18.24 19.43
CA LYS A 175 4.46 -17.41 20.00
C LYS A 175 5.67 -17.17 19.08
N LEU A 176 5.78 -17.96 18.02
CA LEU A 176 6.82 -17.88 16.99
C LEU A 176 6.34 -17.15 15.72
N THR A 177 5.06 -16.76 15.70
CA THR A 177 4.40 -16.21 14.52
C THR A 177 4.15 -14.72 14.66
N VAL A 178 4.44 -13.96 13.61
CA VAL A 178 4.01 -12.58 13.43
C VAL A 178 3.08 -12.47 12.22
N ALA A 179 1.86 -12.01 12.45
CA ALA A 179 0.89 -11.62 11.44
C ALA A 179 0.77 -10.09 11.38
N THR A 180 -0.03 -9.57 10.47
CA THR A 180 -0.34 -8.14 10.37
C THR A 180 -1.80 -7.85 10.67
N SER A 181 -2.08 -6.61 11.07
CA SER A 181 -3.42 -6.16 11.44
C SER A 181 -4.35 -6.05 10.23
N PRO A 182 -5.50 -6.71 10.23
CA PRO A 182 -6.49 -6.55 9.16
C PRO A 182 -7.04 -5.14 9.00
N VAL A 183 -6.92 -4.31 10.03
CA VAL A 183 -7.39 -2.91 10.00
C VAL A 183 -6.39 -1.99 9.32
N ALA A 184 -5.10 -2.29 9.43
CA ALA A 184 -4.02 -1.40 9.00
C ALA A 184 -3.32 -1.89 7.73
N SER A 185 -3.22 -3.20 7.51
CA SER A 185 -2.37 -3.85 6.50
C SER A 185 -3.18 -4.70 5.53
N SER A 186 -2.85 -4.63 4.22
CA SER A 186 -3.48 -5.48 3.20
C SER A 186 -3.23 -6.97 3.40
N PRO A 187 -2.00 -7.46 3.70
CA PRO A 187 -1.82 -8.87 4.04
C PRO A 187 -2.65 -9.33 5.24
N GLY A 188 -2.84 -8.45 6.23
CA GLY A 188 -3.70 -8.76 7.38
C GLY A 188 -5.17 -8.90 6.99
N LEU A 189 -5.67 -8.05 6.10
CA LEU A 189 -7.04 -8.15 5.61
C LEU A 189 -7.23 -9.39 4.72
N ALA A 190 -6.26 -9.71 3.88
CA ALA A 190 -6.25 -10.92 3.08
C ALA A 190 -6.27 -12.18 3.98
N LEU A 191 -5.48 -12.20 5.06
CA LEU A 191 -5.50 -13.28 6.05
C LEU A 191 -6.86 -13.39 6.77
N LEU A 192 -7.49 -12.26 7.12
CA LEU A 192 -8.83 -12.28 7.73
C LEU A 192 -9.86 -12.88 6.77
N ALA A 193 -9.80 -12.50 5.49
CA ALA A 193 -10.65 -13.06 4.45
C ALA A 193 -10.40 -14.57 4.28
N ALA A 194 -9.13 -14.99 4.19
CA ALA A 194 -8.74 -16.39 4.06
C ALA A 194 -9.18 -17.25 5.26
N THR A 195 -8.98 -16.76 6.49
CA THR A 195 -9.42 -17.49 7.68
C THR A 195 -10.94 -17.56 7.78
N THR A 196 -11.66 -16.52 7.35
CA THR A 196 -13.14 -16.54 7.26
C THR A 196 -13.62 -17.57 6.24
N GLU A 197 -12.97 -17.69 5.09
CA GLU A 197 -13.30 -18.70 4.07
C GLU A 197 -12.97 -20.11 4.56
N LYS A 198 -11.77 -20.32 5.11
CA LYS A 198 -11.31 -21.65 5.54
C LYS A 198 -12.08 -22.19 6.74
N TYR A 199 -12.32 -21.37 7.76
CA TYR A 199 -12.89 -21.81 9.04
C TYR A 199 -14.38 -21.47 9.20
N GLY A 200 -14.95 -20.70 8.29
CA GLY A 200 -16.35 -20.25 8.36
C GLY A 200 -16.59 -19.15 9.40
N ASP A 201 -17.88 -18.78 9.54
CA ASP A 201 -18.31 -17.59 10.28
C ASP A 201 -17.99 -17.59 11.78
N ASP A 202 -17.87 -18.75 12.40
CA ASP A 202 -17.57 -18.89 13.83
C ASP A 202 -16.10 -19.29 14.07
N GLY A 203 -15.49 -20.01 13.14
CA GLY A 203 -14.16 -20.61 13.33
C GLY A 203 -12.99 -19.62 13.17
N TRP A 204 -13.12 -18.61 12.32
CA TRP A 204 -12.06 -17.63 12.11
C TRP A 204 -11.72 -16.85 13.38
N GLN A 205 -12.70 -16.56 14.24
CA GLN A 205 -12.49 -15.88 15.52
C GLN A 205 -11.70 -16.73 16.49
N ASP A 206 -11.94 -18.05 16.50
CA ASP A 206 -11.23 -18.98 17.38
C ASP A 206 -9.76 -19.08 16.96
N TRP A 207 -9.47 -19.15 15.65
CA TRP A 207 -8.10 -19.15 15.11
C TRP A 207 -7.34 -17.87 15.50
N TRP A 208 -7.92 -16.67 15.25
CA TRP A 208 -7.28 -15.40 15.60
C TRP A 208 -7.10 -15.25 17.12
N ARG A 209 -8.06 -15.73 17.89
CA ARG A 209 -7.94 -15.75 19.35
C ARG A 209 -6.81 -16.65 19.80
N GLY A 210 -6.73 -17.85 19.24
CA GLY A 210 -5.65 -18.80 19.52
C GLY A 210 -4.29 -18.20 19.22
N LEU A 211 -4.10 -17.60 18.03
CA LEU A 211 -2.87 -16.92 17.65
C LEU A 211 -2.48 -15.85 18.69
N MET A 212 -3.39 -14.94 19.06
CA MET A 212 -3.07 -13.82 19.95
C MET A 212 -2.89 -14.24 21.42
N GLU A 213 -3.76 -15.08 21.95
CA GLU A 213 -3.70 -15.52 23.36
C GLU A 213 -2.51 -16.44 23.61
N ASN A 214 -2.06 -17.19 22.61
CA ASN A 214 -0.88 -18.05 22.68
C ASN A 214 0.44 -17.32 22.37
N GLY A 215 0.42 -15.97 22.23
CA GLY A 215 1.60 -15.11 22.18
C GLY A 215 2.05 -14.72 20.78
N GLY A 216 1.24 -14.95 19.75
CA GLY A 216 1.45 -14.43 18.41
C GLY A 216 1.44 -12.92 18.39
N LYS A 217 2.31 -12.35 17.57
CA LYS A 217 2.38 -10.90 17.36
C LYS A 217 1.49 -10.50 16.20
N VAL A 218 0.83 -9.36 16.35
CA VAL A 218 0.15 -8.67 15.25
C VAL A 218 0.81 -7.31 15.08
N ALA A 219 1.51 -7.11 13.96
CA ALA A 219 2.16 -5.86 13.57
C ALA A 219 1.18 -4.94 12.82
N ASP A 220 1.44 -3.64 12.80
CA ASP A 220 0.57 -2.68 12.13
C ASP A 220 0.84 -2.57 10.63
N SER A 221 2.04 -3.00 10.16
CA SER A 221 2.40 -3.01 8.74
C SER A 221 3.16 -4.27 8.35
N TRP A 222 3.14 -4.58 7.04
CA TRP A 222 3.99 -5.63 6.47
C TRP A 222 5.47 -5.29 6.63
N SER A 223 5.85 -4.03 6.41
CA SER A 223 7.24 -3.56 6.58
C SER A 223 7.78 -3.85 7.97
N ASP A 224 6.98 -3.63 9.02
CA ASP A 224 7.37 -3.95 10.40
C ASP A 224 7.48 -5.47 10.60
N ALA A 225 6.50 -6.23 10.13
CA ALA A 225 6.48 -7.68 10.30
C ALA A 225 7.67 -8.34 9.59
N TYR A 226 7.89 -8.02 8.30
CA TYR A 226 8.89 -8.69 7.48
C TYR A 226 10.32 -8.16 7.72
N ASN A 227 10.51 -6.83 7.71
CA ASN A 227 11.86 -6.25 7.78
C ASN A 227 12.41 -6.10 9.22
N SER A 228 11.52 -6.14 10.23
CA SER A 228 11.94 -5.91 11.63
C SER A 228 11.70 -7.10 12.55
N ASP A 229 10.55 -7.78 12.42
CA ASP A 229 10.13 -8.83 13.35
C ASP A 229 10.55 -10.23 12.91
N PHE A 230 10.58 -10.51 11.62
CA PHE A 230 10.99 -11.80 11.05
C PHE A 230 12.47 -12.08 11.28
N SER A 231 12.81 -13.33 11.51
CA SER A 231 14.20 -13.78 11.71
C SER A 231 14.91 -14.12 10.41
N GLY A 232 14.17 -14.47 9.35
CA GLY A 232 14.67 -14.79 8.02
C GLY A 232 14.80 -13.57 7.11
N GLY A 233 15.28 -13.78 5.90
CA GLY A 233 15.51 -12.72 4.92
C GLY A 233 16.50 -11.68 5.45
N GLU A 234 16.22 -10.41 5.20
CA GLU A 234 17.01 -9.30 5.75
C GLU A 234 16.62 -8.93 7.19
N GLY A 235 15.54 -9.52 7.72
CA GLY A 235 15.07 -9.31 9.08
C GLY A 235 16.10 -9.83 10.12
N LYS A 236 16.07 -9.21 11.29
CA LYS A 236 16.90 -9.63 12.45
C LYS A 236 16.02 -9.77 13.69
N GLY A 237 14.77 -10.02 13.45
CA GLY A 237 13.78 -10.19 14.48
C GLY A 237 13.85 -11.56 15.14
N ARG A 238 12.82 -11.88 15.90
CA ARG A 238 12.76 -13.10 16.71
C ARG A 238 11.70 -14.10 16.25
N PHE A 239 10.88 -13.74 15.28
CA PHE A 239 9.77 -14.57 14.84
C PHE A 239 10.17 -15.37 13.59
N PRO A 240 10.29 -16.70 13.66
CA PRO A 240 10.65 -17.51 12.51
C PRO A 240 9.47 -17.82 11.57
N VAL A 241 8.26 -17.32 11.88
CA VAL A 241 7.08 -17.39 11.03
C VAL A 241 6.52 -15.99 10.84
N VAL A 242 6.33 -15.57 9.58
CA VAL A 242 5.83 -14.24 9.24
C VAL A 242 4.76 -14.31 8.16
N LEU A 243 3.72 -13.48 8.30
CA LEU A 243 2.78 -13.22 7.21
C LEU A 243 3.45 -12.31 6.17
N SER A 244 3.64 -12.84 4.96
CA SER A 244 4.26 -12.16 3.83
C SER A 244 3.66 -12.67 2.52
N TYR A 245 4.46 -12.91 1.50
CA TYR A 245 4.01 -13.29 0.17
C TYR A 245 4.65 -14.59 -0.32
N SER A 246 4.00 -15.27 -1.27
CA SER A 246 4.57 -16.42 -1.99
C SER A 246 5.87 -16.06 -2.74
N SER A 247 6.05 -14.78 -3.04
CA SER A 247 7.23 -14.24 -3.70
C SER A 247 8.44 -14.05 -2.79
N SER A 248 8.29 -14.09 -1.47
CA SER A 248 9.39 -13.83 -0.53
C SER A 248 10.62 -14.72 -0.76
N PRO A 249 10.50 -16.02 -1.10
CA PRO A 249 11.67 -16.86 -1.39
C PRO A 249 12.45 -16.49 -2.66
N ALA A 250 11.91 -15.65 -3.56
CA ALA A 250 12.69 -15.11 -4.67
C ALA A 250 13.81 -14.17 -4.22
N PHE A 251 13.63 -13.49 -3.08
CA PHE A 251 14.61 -12.58 -2.47
C PHE A 251 15.38 -13.21 -1.31
N ALA A 252 14.72 -14.07 -0.58
CA ALA A 252 15.26 -14.79 0.57
C ALA A 252 15.11 -16.28 0.33
N PRO A 253 15.94 -16.87 -0.55
CA PRO A 253 15.82 -18.27 -0.98
C PRO A 253 16.05 -19.28 0.15
N GLU A 254 16.50 -18.81 1.31
CA GLU A 254 16.60 -19.59 2.54
C GLU A 254 15.27 -19.71 3.29
N THR A 255 14.23 -18.99 2.85
CA THR A 255 12.89 -19.05 3.47
C THR A 255 11.95 -19.97 2.70
N GLU A 256 10.91 -20.43 3.35
CA GLU A 256 9.93 -21.35 2.76
C GLU A 256 8.50 -20.84 3.01
N VAL A 257 7.59 -21.13 2.07
CA VAL A 257 6.18 -20.78 2.12
C VAL A 257 5.38 -21.92 2.75
N ILE A 258 4.45 -21.59 3.64
CA ILE A 258 3.40 -22.51 4.08
C ILE A 258 2.27 -22.44 3.05
N GLU A 259 2.26 -23.37 2.07
CA GLU A 259 1.42 -23.29 0.88
C GLU A 259 -0.09 -23.24 1.18
N ASP A 260 -0.58 -24.00 2.18
CA ASP A 260 -2.00 -24.02 2.54
C ASP A 260 -2.48 -22.77 3.29
N SER A 261 -1.58 -21.81 3.52
CA SER A 261 -1.88 -20.49 4.09
C SER A 261 -2.08 -19.41 3.03
N CYS A 262 -1.79 -19.71 1.76
CA CYS A 262 -1.77 -18.73 0.69
C CYS A 262 -3.18 -18.30 0.27
N THR A 263 -3.33 -17.00 -0.01
CA THR A 263 -4.57 -16.40 -0.53
C THR A 263 -4.24 -15.35 -1.59
N PRO A 264 -4.96 -15.28 -2.72
CA PRO A 264 -4.71 -14.29 -3.77
C PRO A 264 -4.89 -12.86 -3.26
N GLN A 265 -4.11 -11.94 -3.84
CA GLN A 265 -4.24 -10.50 -3.66
C GLN A 265 -3.91 -9.80 -4.98
N VAL A 266 -4.70 -8.80 -5.35
CA VAL A 266 -4.43 -7.87 -6.45
C VAL A 266 -4.34 -6.47 -5.87
N GLU A 267 -3.39 -5.67 -6.36
CA GLU A 267 -3.26 -4.27 -5.99
C GLU A 267 -3.68 -3.36 -7.14
N TYR A 268 -4.31 -2.28 -6.77
CA TYR A 268 -4.99 -1.38 -7.69
C TYR A 268 -4.44 0.04 -7.63
N ALA A 269 -4.48 0.71 -8.78
CA ALA A 269 -4.34 2.15 -8.90
C ALA A 269 -5.65 2.80 -9.34
N GLY A 270 -5.83 4.07 -8.99
CA GLY A 270 -7.03 4.84 -9.38
C GLY A 270 -6.83 6.34 -9.31
N VAL A 271 -7.65 7.05 -10.07
CA VAL A 271 -7.74 8.52 -10.06
C VAL A 271 -8.78 8.95 -9.02
N LEU A 272 -8.51 9.95 -8.20
CA LEU A 272 -9.47 10.39 -7.20
C LEU A 272 -10.55 11.31 -7.81
N GLU A 273 -11.78 11.13 -7.34
CA GLU A 273 -12.86 12.05 -7.67
C GLU A 273 -12.54 13.45 -7.08
N GLY A 274 -12.63 14.48 -7.90
CA GLY A 274 -12.28 15.85 -7.47
C GLY A 274 -10.78 16.15 -7.37
N ALA A 275 -9.91 15.28 -7.92
CA ALA A 275 -8.47 15.53 -8.01
C ALA A 275 -8.14 16.87 -8.65
N LYS A 276 -7.05 17.51 -8.20
CA LYS A 276 -6.58 18.79 -8.75
C LYS A 276 -5.83 18.61 -10.07
N ASN A 277 -5.22 17.44 -10.27
CA ASN A 277 -4.50 17.07 -11.48
C ASN A 277 -4.94 15.65 -11.92
N PRO A 278 -6.20 15.48 -12.39
CA PRO A 278 -6.70 14.16 -12.81
C PRO A 278 -5.92 13.60 -14.01
N GLU A 279 -5.50 14.45 -14.96
CA GLU A 279 -4.72 14.01 -16.12
C GLU A 279 -3.35 13.48 -15.72
N GLY A 280 -2.71 14.10 -14.71
CA GLY A 280 -1.45 13.58 -14.15
C GLY A 280 -1.65 12.23 -13.45
N ALA A 281 -2.77 12.04 -12.74
CA ALA A 281 -3.09 10.76 -12.11
C ALA A 281 -3.42 9.67 -13.14
N GLN A 282 -4.12 10.01 -14.22
CA GLN A 282 -4.36 9.09 -15.35
C GLN A 282 -3.04 8.66 -16.00
N ALA A 283 -2.14 9.63 -16.26
CA ALA A 283 -0.82 9.33 -16.81
C ALA A 283 0.00 8.41 -15.88
N PHE A 284 -0.15 8.55 -14.55
CA PHE A 284 0.48 7.63 -13.60
C PHE A 284 -0.11 6.22 -13.68
N VAL A 285 -1.43 6.09 -13.76
CA VAL A 285 -2.09 4.77 -13.90
C VAL A 285 -1.66 4.08 -15.20
N ASP A 286 -1.63 4.81 -16.33
CA ASP A 286 -1.14 4.28 -17.60
C ASP A 286 0.33 3.86 -17.52
N PHE A 287 1.16 4.67 -16.86
CA PHE A 287 2.58 4.39 -16.69
C PHE A 287 2.83 3.11 -15.88
N MET A 288 2.03 2.85 -14.84
CA MET A 288 2.14 1.63 -14.04
C MET A 288 1.88 0.36 -14.84
N LEU A 289 1.20 0.45 -15.99
CA LEU A 289 0.93 -0.68 -16.89
C LEU A 289 1.97 -0.84 -18.01
N THR A 290 2.96 0.07 -18.11
CA THR A 290 4.00 -0.06 -19.13
C THR A 290 4.89 -1.28 -18.88
N GLU A 291 5.43 -1.87 -19.97
CA GLU A 291 6.34 -3.03 -19.88
C GLU A 291 7.53 -2.78 -18.94
N ASP A 292 8.07 -1.55 -18.93
CA ASP A 292 9.20 -1.21 -18.07
C ASP A 292 8.84 -1.26 -16.58
N VAL A 293 7.67 -0.75 -16.20
CA VAL A 293 7.19 -0.82 -14.80
C VAL A 293 6.82 -2.25 -14.46
N GLN A 294 6.03 -2.92 -15.31
CA GLN A 294 5.59 -4.28 -15.08
C GLN A 294 6.77 -5.25 -14.92
N SER A 295 7.85 -5.06 -15.71
CA SER A 295 9.08 -5.85 -15.58
C SER A 295 9.89 -5.55 -14.32
N ALA A 296 9.74 -4.35 -13.74
CA ALA A 296 10.42 -3.96 -12.52
C ALA A 296 9.68 -4.34 -11.24
N LEU A 297 8.37 -4.61 -11.29
CA LEU A 297 7.54 -4.94 -10.13
C LEU A 297 8.12 -6.10 -9.29
N PRO A 298 8.56 -7.21 -9.89
CA PRO A 298 9.13 -8.31 -9.11
C PRO A 298 10.25 -7.85 -8.17
N GLU A 299 11.25 -7.17 -8.70
CA GLU A 299 12.44 -6.78 -7.93
C GLU A 299 12.24 -5.55 -7.04
N SER A 300 11.25 -4.69 -7.34
CA SER A 300 11.04 -3.45 -6.61
C SER A 300 9.91 -3.49 -5.60
N MET A 301 8.86 -4.29 -5.88
CA MET A 301 7.60 -4.32 -5.11
C MET A 301 7.28 -5.69 -4.53
N TYR A 302 8.06 -6.73 -4.85
CA TYR A 302 7.81 -8.11 -4.43
C TYR A 302 6.49 -8.70 -4.95
N MET A 303 5.95 -8.13 -6.05
CA MET A 303 4.68 -8.52 -6.64
C MET A 303 4.87 -9.04 -8.06
N TYR A 304 3.97 -9.90 -8.51
CA TYR A 304 3.92 -10.35 -9.89
C TYR A 304 3.26 -9.27 -10.76
N PRO A 305 3.74 -9.03 -11.98
CA PRO A 305 3.06 -8.12 -12.90
C PRO A 305 1.63 -8.58 -13.17
N ILE A 306 0.71 -7.63 -13.34
CA ILE A 306 -0.64 -7.96 -13.79
C ILE A 306 -0.65 -8.36 -15.25
N ASP A 307 0.31 -7.87 -16.05
CA ASP A 307 0.54 -8.30 -17.42
C ASP A 307 1.27 -9.64 -17.43
N GLU A 308 0.51 -10.72 -17.59
CA GLU A 308 1.03 -12.10 -17.63
C GLU A 308 1.93 -12.37 -18.86
N SER A 309 2.02 -11.45 -19.82
CA SER A 309 2.95 -11.56 -20.96
C SER A 309 4.38 -11.16 -20.61
N VAL A 310 4.58 -10.46 -19.48
CA VAL A 310 5.90 -10.05 -18.99
C VAL A 310 6.65 -11.26 -18.43
N GLN A 311 7.90 -11.40 -18.87
CA GLN A 311 8.74 -12.51 -18.41
C GLN A 311 9.27 -12.23 -16.99
N LEU A 312 8.99 -13.13 -16.06
CA LEU A 312 9.53 -13.06 -14.69
C LEU A 312 11.05 -13.33 -14.68
N PRO A 313 11.79 -12.73 -13.73
CA PRO A 313 13.17 -13.11 -13.46
C PRO A 313 13.31 -14.62 -13.17
N GLU A 314 14.44 -15.20 -13.54
CA GLU A 314 14.65 -16.66 -13.42
C GLU A 314 14.52 -17.14 -11.98
N GLU A 315 15.00 -16.37 -11.01
CA GLU A 315 14.89 -16.65 -9.58
C GLU A 315 13.43 -16.73 -9.12
N TRP A 316 12.55 -15.93 -9.70
CA TRP A 316 11.12 -15.95 -9.41
C TRP A 316 10.46 -17.23 -9.90
N ALA A 317 10.76 -17.61 -11.14
CA ALA A 317 10.21 -18.84 -11.70
C ALA A 317 10.66 -20.11 -10.95
N GLN A 318 11.84 -20.06 -10.32
CA GLN A 318 12.39 -21.18 -9.56
C GLN A 318 11.95 -21.21 -8.10
N ASN A 319 11.92 -20.06 -7.42
CA ASN A 319 11.82 -19.99 -5.97
C ASN A 319 10.46 -19.45 -5.48
N ALA A 320 9.67 -18.89 -6.38
CA ALA A 320 8.41 -18.25 -6.01
C ALA A 320 7.27 -18.59 -7.00
N PRO A 321 6.96 -19.88 -7.24
CA PRO A 321 5.79 -20.22 -8.03
C PRO A 321 4.51 -19.82 -7.28
N LEU A 322 3.46 -19.44 -8.04
CA LEU A 322 2.14 -19.25 -7.46
C LEU A 322 1.60 -20.60 -7.00
N VAL A 323 0.97 -20.62 -5.82
CA VAL A 323 0.34 -21.81 -5.24
C VAL A 323 -1.00 -22.05 -5.92
N GLU A 324 -1.22 -23.27 -6.46
CA GLU A 324 -2.42 -23.61 -7.24
C GLU A 324 -3.68 -23.72 -6.35
N ASP A 325 -3.55 -24.32 -5.18
CA ASP A 325 -4.65 -24.59 -4.24
C ASP A 325 -4.77 -23.52 -3.13
N ALA A 326 -4.56 -22.24 -3.48
CA ALA A 326 -4.67 -21.14 -2.52
C ALA A 326 -6.11 -20.98 -2.01
N ILE A 327 -6.25 -20.57 -0.74
CA ILE A 327 -7.54 -20.22 -0.15
C ILE A 327 -8.11 -19.03 -0.89
N THR A 328 -9.20 -19.20 -1.61
CA THR A 328 -9.79 -18.14 -2.45
C THR A 328 -11.12 -17.68 -1.85
N PRO A 329 -11.13 -16.60 -1.05
CA PRO A 329 -12.36 -16.03 -0.51
C PRO A 329 -13.27 -15.53 -1.65
N ASP A 330 -14.60 -15.59 -1.43
CA ASP A 330 -15.54 -14.91 -2.31
C ASP A 330 -15.45 -13.37 -2.08
N PRO A 331 -14.98 -12.59 -3.06
CA PRO A 331 -14.77 -11.15 -2.88
C PRO A 331 -16.06 -10.39 -2.53
N ALA A 332 -17.19 -10.77 -3.13
CA ALA A 332 -18.46 -10.11 -2.86
C ALA A 332 -18.93 -10.36 -1.41
N ARG A 333 -18.78 -11.60 -0.92
CA ARG A 333 -19.11 -11.96 0.47
C ARG A 333 -18.21 -11.22 1.46
N ILE A 334 -16.92 -11.09 1.17
CA ILE A 334 -15.99 -10.36 2.04
C ILE A 334 -16.32 -8.87 2.04
N ASP A 335 -16.58 -8.26 0.87
CA ASP A 335 -16.93 -6.83 0.77
C ASP A 335 -18.21 -6.49 1.54
N GLU A 336 -19.26 -7.32 1.43
CA GLU A 336 -20.50 -7.13 2.21
C GLU A 336 -20.27 -7.19 3.72
N ARG A 337 -19.34 -8.02 4.20
CA ARG A 337 -19.09 -8.27 5.62
C ARG A 337 -17.89 -7.51 6.18
N ARG A 338 -17.12 -6.84 5.34
CA ARG A 338 -15.83 -6.26 5.70
C ARG A 338 -15.87 -5.41 6.98
N GLU A 339 -16.84 -4.52 7.09
CA GLU A 339 -16.96 -3.62 8.26
C GLU A 339 -17.28 -4.39 9.54
N ASP A 340 -18.15 -5.39 9.47
CA ASP A 340 -18.48 -6.24 10.61
C ASP A 340 -17.28 -7.11 10.99
N LEU A 341 -16.61 -7.75 10.02
CA LEU A 341 -15.40 -8.53 10.25
C LEU A 341 -14.28 -7.72 10.94
N LEU A 342 -14.01 -6.53 10.45
CA LEU A 342 -12.99 -5.65 11.04
C LEU A 342 -13.38 -5.17 12.45
N LYS A 343 -14.66 -4.89 12.69
CA LYS A 343 -15.16 -4.52 14.01
C LYS A 343 -15.07 -5.68 15.01
N GLU A 344 -15.47 -6.87 14.58
CA GLU A 344 -15.40 -8.09 15.40
C GLU A 344 -13.95 -8.46 15.70
N TRP A 345 -13.06 -8.40 14.68
CA TRP A 345 -11.62 -8.63 14.86
C TRP A 345 -11.01 -7.61 15.84
N THR A 346 -11.37 -6.33 15.73
CA THR A 346 -10.88 -5.29 16.64
C THR A 346 -11.28 -5.59 18.08
N ALA A 347 -12.55 -5.94 18.30
CA ALA A 347 -13.03 -6.32 19.63
C ALA A 347 -12.31 -7.55 20.18
N LEU A 348 -12.04 -8.55 19.34
CA LEU A 348 -11.27 -9.72 19.68
C LEU A 348 -9.83 -9.36 20.08
N SER A 349 -9.14 -8.56 19.26
CA SER A 349 -7.78 -8.10 19.54
C SER A 349 -7.66 -7.30 20.84
N GLU A 350 -8.63 -6.44 21.12
CA GLU A 350 -8.65 -5.70 22.39
C GLU A 350 -8.88 -6.62 23.61
N ALA A 351 -9.67 -7.68 23.45
CA ALA A 351 -9.91 -8.66 24.50
C ALA A 351 -8.67 -9.50 24.82
N SER A 352 -7.93 -9.93 23.78
CA SER A 352 -6.72 -10.76 23.90
C SER A 352 -5.50 -10.01 24.48
N ARG A 353 -5.54 -8.67 24.54
CA ARG A 353 -4.48 -7.84 25.15
C ARG A 353 -4.64 -7.65 26.67
N ARG A 354 -5.74 -8.12 27.27
CA ARG A 354 -6.04 -7.96 28.72
C ARG A 354 -5.59 -9.15 29.52
#